data_85b1531379af45c1b685f1f99df70219
#
_entry.id   85b1531379af45c1b685f1f99df70219
#
_cell.length_a   1.000
_cell.length_b   1.000
_cell.length_c   1.000
_cell.angle_alpha   90.00
_cell.angle_beta   90.00
_cell.angle_gamma   90.00
#
_symmetry.space_group_name_H-M   'P 1'
#
loop_
_entity.id
_entity.type
_entity.pdbx_description
1 polymer ?
#
loop_
_entity_poly.entity_id
_entity_poly.type
_entity_poly.pdbx_seq_one_letter_code
_entity_poly.pdbx_strand_id
1 'polypeptide(L)'
;MGGLEGLSIVLPVLNERDNLEPLHARLTEALGPLGRPYEVVYVDDGSTDGSWDVLKRLAAKDAHARLVRLRRNFGQTPALTAGFVHSRHPIVVTLDADLQNDPRDIPRLVAALGDSYDVVSGWRRHRSDPWLTRLLPSHVANYLIRKLSGVPLHDFGCTLKAYRREVIQDVSLYGEMHRFLPVLAAWVGGRVCELEVRHHPRTRGTSKYGLTRTYKVLVDLITLKFISGFSTRPNYVFGGFGLANLALGFLAFDVVAYRVLVLRHYEATPLVFVMMLLLITGTLSLFIGFLAEIVIRGFYDTQRKPTYYVRETAGPDEEP
;
A
#
# COMPACT_ATOMS: atom_id res chain seq x y z
N MET A 1 -18.45 31.26 -2.73
CA MET A 1 -17.05 31.36 -2.27
C MET A 1 -16.79 30.13 -1.41
N GLY A 2 -16.21 29.07 -1.97
CA GLY A 2 -15.83 27.89 -1.20
C GLY A 2 -14.72 28.28 -0.25
N GLY A 3 -14.95 28.11 1.07
CA GLY A 3 -13.90 28.28 2.07
C GLY A 3 -12.71 27.35 1.72
N LEU A 4 -11.49 27.76 2.07
CA LEU A 4 -10.29 26.95 1.85
C LEU A 4 -10.46 25.60 2.58
N GLU A 5 -10.35 24.51 1.83
CA GLU A 5 -10.45 23.14 2.38
C GLU A 5 -9.37 22.91 3.43
N GLY A 6 -9.75 22.35 4.58
CA GLY A 6 -8.82 22.02 5.66
C GLY A 6 -7.92 20.85 5.32
N LEU A 7 -6.81 20.71 6.07
CA LEU A 7 -5.75 19.72 5.87
C LEU A 7 -5.58 18.81 7.10
N SER A 8 -5.54 17.50 6.90
CA SER A 8 -5.11 16.53 7.91
C SER A 8 -3.74 15.97 7.53
N ILE A 9 -2.73 16.21 8.34
CA ILE A 9 -1.37 15.67 8.12
C ILE A 9 -1.22 14.42 8.97
N VAL A 10 -1.08 13.27 8.34
CA VAL A 10 -0.98 11.96 9.01
C VAL A 10 0.46 11.52 9.09
N LEU A 11 0.95 11.30 10.30
CA LEU A 11 2.32 10.89 10.61
C LEU A 11 2.33 9.58 11.40
N PRO A 12 2.69 8.45 10.77
CA PRO A 12 3.00 7.24 11.51
C PRO A 12 4.32 7.42 12.27
N VAL A 13 4.30 7.07 13.56
CA VAL A 13 5.44 7.23 14.48
C VAL A 13 5.78 5.87 15.06
N LEU A 14 7.05 5.47 14.97
CA LEU A 14 7.59 4.30 15.66
C LEU A 14 9.03 4.57 16.07
N ASN A 15 9.25 4.82 17.36
CA ASN A 15 10.58 5.10 17.94
C ASN A 15 11.31 6.23 17.19
N GLU A 16 10.69 7.42 17.19
CA GLU A 16 11.20 8.64 16.53
C GLU A 16 11.30 9.83 17.52
N ARG A 17 11.50 9.54 18.82
CA ARG A 17 11.50 10.51 19.91
C ARG A 17 12.24 11.81 19.60
N ASP A 18 13.46 11.71 19.07
CA ASP A 18 14.34 12.85 18.85
C ASP A 18 13.99 13.67 17.61
N ASN A 19 13.13 13.13 16.75
CA ASN A 19 12.70 13.76 15.51
C ASN A 19 11.38 14.53 15.64
N LEU A 20 10.58 14.23 16.67
CA LEU A 20 9.19 14.74 16.80
C LEU A 20 9.13 16.25 17.00
N GLU A 21 9.89 16.81 17.94
CA GLU A 21 9.86 18.26 18.21
C GLU A 21 10.37 19.08 17.01
N PRO A 22 11.52 18.74 16.38
CA PRO A 22 11.96 19.43 15.15
C PRO A 22 10.98 19.30 13.99
N LEU A 23 10.33 18.13 13.83
CA LEU A 23 9.34 17.90 12.78
C LEU A 23 8.10 18.75 13.00
N HIS A 24 7.58 18.78 14.25
CA HIS A 24 6.41 19.57 14.60
C HIS A 24 6.63 21.06 14.33
N ALA A 25 7.79 21.59 14.70
CA ALA A 25 8.16 22.99 14.42
C ALA A 25 8.18 23.29 12.91
N ARG A 26 8.78 22.40 12.08
CA ARG A 26 8.78 22.56 10.62
C ARG A 26 7.39 22.45 10.01
N LEU A 27 6.51 21.60 10.53
CA LEU A 27 5.12 21.50 10.09
C LEU A 27 4.37 22.78 10.39
N THR A 28 4.47 23.31 11.62
CA THR A 28 3.83 24.57 12.00
C THR A 28 4.31 25.73 11.13
N GLU A 29 5.64 25.83 10.87
CA GLU A 29 6.23 26.83 9.97
C GLU A 29 5.67 26.72 8.53
N ALA A 30 5.50 25.49 8.02
CA ALA A 30 5.04 25.26 6.64
C ALA A 30 3.52 25.45 6.48
N LEU A 31 2.71 25.11 7.49
CA LEU A 31 1.26 25.09 7.41
C LEU A 31 0.61 26.40 7.87
N GLY A 32 1.18 27.08 8.87
CA GLY A 32 0.64 28.33 9.41
C GLY A 32 0.37 29.40 8.36
N PRO A 33 1.29 29.67 7.42
CA PRO A 33 1.10 30.67 6.37
C PRO A 33 -0.01 30.35 5.35
N LEU A 34 -0.53 29.10 5.30
CA LEU A 34 -1.55 28.70 4.33
C LEU A 34 -2.92 29.34 4.58
N GLY A 35 -3.17 29.86 5.79
CA GLY A 35 -4.43 30.51 6.15
C GLY A 35 -5.66 29.60 6.05
N ARG A 36 -5.48 28.27 6.11
CA ARG A 36 -6.55 27.28 6.09
C ARG A 36 -6.51 26.40 7.36
N PRO A 37 -7.65 25.87 7.80
CA PRO A 37 -7.69 24.95 8.94
C PRO A 37 -6.78 23.75 8.70
N TYR A 38 -6.03 23.33 9.73
CA TYR A 38 -5.24 22.11 9.64
C TYR A 38 -5.20 21.38 10.98
N GLU A 39 -4.91 20.09 10.91
CA GLU A 39 -4.57 19.24 12.05
C GLU A 39 -3.37 18.35 11.71
N VAL A 40 -2.64 17.93 12.73
CA VAL A 40 -1.53 16.99 12.62
C VAL A 40 -1.85 15.76 13.44
N VAL A 41 -2.16 14.66 12.76
CA VAL A 41 -2.56 13.38 13.37
C VAL A 41 -1.33 12.49 13.50
N TYR A 42 -0.76 12.45 14.70
CA TYR A 42 0.33 11.56 15.05
C TYR A 42 -0.21 10.18 15.45
N VAL A 43 0.21 9.14 14.75
CA VAL A 43 -0.19 7.76 15.05
C VAL A 43 1.00 7.00 15.62
N ASP A 44 1.04 6.83 16.93
CA ASP A 44 2.08 6.04 17.62
C ASP A 44 1.83 4.54 17.46
N ASP A 45 2.64 3.89 16.66
CA ASP A 45 2.57 2.45 16.38
C ASP A 45 3.29 1.62 17.46
N GLY A 46 3.00 1.91 18.74
CA GLY A 46 3.53 1.16 19.87
C GLY A 46 5.01 1.45 20.16
N SER A 47 5.42 2.72 20.10
CA SER A 47 6.79 3.12 20.44
C SER A 47 7.18 2.78 21.88
N THR A 48 8.47 2.47 22.07
CA THR A 48 9.08 2.08 23.36
C THR A 48 10.18 3.03 23.83
N ASP A 49 10.52 4.04 23.02
CA ASP A 49 11.63 4.98 23.27
C ASP A 49 11.22 6.28 24.00
N GLY A 50 9.95 6.41 24.39
CA GLY A 50 9.40 7.63 24.97
C GLY A 50 8.81 8.62 23.96
N SER A 51 8.67 8.23 22.69
CA SER A 51 8.01 9.06 21.66
C SER A 51 6.62 9.50 22.09
N TRP A 52 5.82 8.61 22.70
CA TRP A 52 4.49 8.95 23.18
C TRP A 52 4.46 10.10 24.19
N ASP A 53 5.42 10.16 25.11
CA ASP A 53 5.48 11.23 26.10
C ASP A 53 5.87 12.58 25.47
N VAL A 54 6.70 12.55 24.42
CA VAL A 54 6.97 13.75 23.60
C VAL A 54 5.71 14.22 22.90
N LEU A 55 4.97 13.32 22.27
CA LEU A 55 3.72 13.65 21.58
C LEU A 55 2.69 14.27 22.53
N LYS A 56 2.50 13.72 23.72
CA LYS A 56 1.61 14.31 24.74
C LYS A 56 2.00 15.75 25.11
N ARG A 57 3.30 16.02 25.25
CA ARG A 57 3.78 17.38 25.52
C ARG A 57 3.53 18.34 24.34
N LEU A 58 3.65 17.87 23.12
CA LEU A 58 3.34 18.65 21.93
C LEU A 58 1.84 18.97 21.85
N ALA A 59 0.97 17.98 22.03
CA ALA A 59 -0.48 18.17 21.98
C ALA A 59 -1.00 19.09 23.12
N ALA A 60 -0.33 19.08 24.26
CA ALA A 60 -0.66 20.02 25.34
C ALA A 60 -0.31 21.49 25.02
N LYS A 61 0.57 21.73 24.03
CA LYS A 61 1.02 23.07 23.63
C LYS A 61 0.39 23.56 22.31
N ASP A 62 -0.04 22.65 21.46
CA ASP A 62 -0.60 22.96 20.14
C ASP A 62 -1.93 22.23 19.92
N ALA A 63 -3.00 23.01 19.82
CA ALA A 63 -4.35 22.52 19.57
C ALA A 63 -4.53 21.86 18.18
N HIS A 64 -3.58 22.01 17.26
CA HIS A 64 -3.60 21.31 15.97
C HIS A 64 -3.10 19.87 16.08
N ALA A 65 -2.39 19.49 17.17
CA ALA A 65 -1.84 18.17 17.34
C ALA A 65 -2.90 17.20 17.90
N ARG A 66 -3.15 16.12 17.17
CA ARG A 66 -4.01 15.01 17.56
C ARG A 66 -3.21 13.73 17.64
N LEU A 67 -3.48 12.93 18.65
CA LEU A 67 -2.70 11.74 18.97
C LEU A 67 -3.58 10.50 18.89
N VAL A 68 -3.07 9.48 18.24
CA VAL A 68 -3.67 8.13 18.20
C VAL A 68 -2.58 7.15 18.61
N ARG A 69 -2.77 6.39 19.69
CA ARG A 69 -1.83 5.36 20.11
C ARG A 69 -2.38 3.99 19.86
N LEU A 70 -1.63 3.17 19.15
CA LEU A 70 -1.97 1.78 18.93
C LEU A 70 -1.53 0.91 20.13
N ARG A 71 -2.21 -0.24 20.33
CA ARG A 71 -1.91 -1.14 21.46
C ARG A 71 -0.53 -1.77 21.41
N ARG A 72 0.01 -1.98 20.24
CA ARG A 72 1.36 -2.52 19.94
C ARG A 72 1.79 -2.08 18.54
N ASN A 73 2.97 -2.46 18.12
CA ASN A 73 3.40 -2.31 16.75
C ASN A 73 2.56 -3.23 15.83
N PHE A 74 1.80 -2.62 14.93
CA PHE A 74 1.00 -3.28 13.88
C PHE A 74 1.62 -3.07 12.49
N GLY A 75 2.55 -2.11 12.33
CA GLY A 75 3.19 -1.75 11.08
C GLY A 75 2.69 -0.45 10.46
N GLN A 76 3.42 0.06 9.47
CA GLN A 76 3.17 1.37 8.87
C GLN A 76 1.79 1.48 8.21
N THR A 77 1.34 0.42 7.51
CA THR A 77 0.03 0.42 6.83
C THR A 77 -1.14 0.56 7.81
N PRO A 78 -1.25 -0.25 8.90
CA PRO A 78 -2.27 -0.06 9.92
C PRO A 78 -2.20 1.31 10.62
N ALA A 79 -0.99 1.83 10.87
CA ALA A 79 -0.83 3.16 11.44
C ALA A 79 -1.36 4.28 10.52
N LEU A 80 -1.08 4.20 9.21
CA LEU A 80 -1.67 5.12 8.23
C LEU A 80 -3.19 4.98 8.15
N THR A 81 -3.71 3.75 8.15
CA THR A 81 -5.16 3.49 8.16
C THR A 81 -5.83 4.13 9.38
N ALA A 82 -5.22 3.99 10.57
CA ALA A 82 -5.71 4.64 11.78
C ALA A 82 -5.72 6.18 11.61
N GLY A 83 -4.64 6.74 11.05
CA GLY A 83 -4.56 8.16 10.75
C GLY A 83 -5.64 8.65 9.79
N PHE A 84 -5.94 7.89 8.73
CA PHE A 84 -7.01 8.23 7.78
C PHE A 84 -8.39 8.22 8.43
N VAL A 85 -8.68 7.23 9.26
CA VAL A 85 -9.95 7.13 10.01
C VAL A 85 -10.13 8.32 10.97
N HIS A 86 -9.05 8.74 11.64
CA HIS A 86 -9.08 9.85 12.60
C HIS A 86 -8.90 11.24 11.97
N SER A 87 -8.65 11.31 10.65
CA SER A 87 -8.57 12.58 9.91
C SER A 87 -9.95 13.23 9.74
N ARG A 88 -10.03 14.55 9.94
CA ARG A 88 -11.30 15.30 9.88
C ARG A 88 -11.47 16.10 8.60
N HIS A 89 -10.37 16.50 7.98
CA HIS A 89 -10.40 17.40 6.83
C HIS A 89 -10.48 16.65 5.49
N PRO A 90 -10.98 17.32 4.43
CA PRO A 90 -11.17 16.71 3.11
C PRO A 90 -9.86 16.43 2.37
N ILE A 91 -8.77 17.09 2.73
CA ILE A 91 -7.45 16.81 2.15
C ILE A 91 -6.58 16.15 3.22
N VAL A 92 -6.02 15.00 2.88
CA VAL A 92 -5.13 14.24 3.76
C VAL A 92 -3.73 14.19 3.15
N VAL A 93 -2.72 14.53 3.94
CA VAL A 93 -1.30 14.46 3.54
C VAL A 93 -0.59 13.47 4.44
N THR A 94 0.14 12.54 3.85
CA THR A 94 0.98 11.59 4.59
C THR A 94 2.42 12.03 4.59
N LEU A 95 3.13 11.78 5.68
CA LEU A 95 4.55 12.13 5.86
C LEU A 95 5.18 11.19 6.89
N ASP A 96 6.42 10.73 6.67
CA ASP A 96 7.18 9.99 7.68
C ASP A 96 7.78 10.93 8.74
N ALA A 97 7.92 10.41 9.97
CA ALA A 97 8.42 11.19 11.12
C ALA A 97 9.97 11.28 11.18
N ASP A 98 10.70 10.80 10.16
CA ASP A 98 12.16 10.67 10.16
C ASP A 98 12.94 11.88 9.60
N LEU A 99 12.25 13.00 9.34
CA LEU A 99 12.79 14.26 8.79
C LEU A 99 13.40 14.16 7.38
N GLN A 100 13.21 13.07 6.66
CA GLN A 100 13.72 12.93 5.29
C GLN A 100 12.91 13.71 4.26
N ASN A 101 11.61 13.83 4.43
CA ASN A 101 10.75 14.67 3.59
C ASN A 101 10.65 16.09 4.18
N ASP A 102 10.57 17.09 3.30
CA ASP A 102 10.46 18.49 3.71
C ASP A 102 8.99 18.94 3.79
N PRO A 103 8.47 19.30 4.98
CA PRO A 103 7.10 19.81 5.12
C PRO A 103 6.78 21.03 4.25
N ARG A 104 7.78 21.83 3.86
CA ARG A 104 7.62 22.98 2.96
C ARG A 104 7.19 22.61 1.54
N ASP A 105 7.16 21.33 1.18
CA ASP A 105 6.59 20.86 -0.08
C ASP A 105 5.08 20.58 0.03
N ILE A 106 4.51 20.49 1.24
CA ILE A 106 3.07 20.24 1.45
C ILE A 106 2.20 21.26 0.71
N PRO A 107 2.43 22.58 0.81
CA PRO A 107 1.63 23.57 0.09
C PRO A 107 1.58 23.34 -1.41
N ARG A 108 2.70 22.90 -2.02
CA ARG A 108 2.80 22.63 -3.45
C ARG A 108 2.01 21.37 -3.85
N LEU A 109 2.07 20.30 -3.03
CA LEU A 109 1.28 19.10 -3.27
C LEU A 109 -0.22 19.39 -3.18
N VAL A 110 -0.61 20.14 -2.14
CA VAL A 110 -2.03 20.53 -1.94
C VAL A 110 -2.54 21.42 -3.08
N ALA A 111 -1.72 22.35 -3.55
CA ALA A 111 -2.06 23.18 -4.72
C ALA A 111 -2.21 22.35 -6.00
N ALA A 112 -1.38 21.31 -6.17
CA ALA A 112 -1.44 20.43 -7.33
C ALA A 112 -2.65 19.47 -7.32
N LEU A 113 -3.25 19.17 -6.17
CA LEU A 113 -4.53 18.44 -6.12
C LEU A 113 -5.60 19.16 -6.93
N GLY A 114 -5.81 20.46 -6.68
CA GLY A 114 -6.76 21.29 -7.41
C GLY A 114 -8.09 20.58 -7.75
N ASP A 115 -8.66 20.89 -8.91
CA ASP A 115 -9.84 20.20 -9.44
C ASP A 115 -9.49 19.05 -10.40
N SER A 116 -8.20 18.88 -10.70
CA SER A 116 -7.72 17.96 -11.74
C SER A 116 -7.24 16.62 -11.22
N TYR A 117 -6.80 16.55 -9.97
CA TYR A 117 -6.21 15.34 -9.39
C TYR A 117 -6.79 15.04 -8.01
N ASP A 118 -6.87 13.76 -7.72
CA ASP A 118 -7.38 13.22 -6.47
C ASP A 118 -6.24 12.71 -5.57
N VAL A 119 -5.08 12.43 -6.19
CA VAL A 119 -3.84 12.01 -5.51
C VAL A 119 -2.63 12.69 -6.15
N VAL A 120 -1.79 13.30 -5.33
CA VAL A 120 -0.48 13.84 -5.72
C VAL A 120 0.62 13.11 -4.95
N SER A 121 1.46 12.35 -5.65
CA SER A 121 2.58 11.63 -5.05
C SER A 121 3.87 12.43 -5.14
N GLY A 122 4.64 12.51 -4.05
CA GLY A 122 5.97 13.09 -4.11
C GLY A 122 6.94 12.22 -4.91
N TRP A 123 7.80 12.84 -5.72
CA TRP A 123 8.89 12.20 -6.45
C TRP A 123 10.24 12.70 -5.95
N ARG A 124 11.01 11.82 -5.32
CA ARG A 124 12.35 12.10 -4.82
C ARG A 124 13.38 11.93 -5.94
N ARG A 125 13.40 12.89 -6.87
CA ARG A 125 14.27 12.82 -8.06
C ARG A 125 15.75 12.80 -7.70
N HIS A 126 16.15 13.60 -6.71
CA HIS A 126 17.55 13.71 -6.25
C HIS A 126 17.73 13.00 -4.91
N ARG A 127 17.92 11.67 -4.93
CA ARG A 127 18.14 10.87 -3.73
C ARG A 127 19.64 10.72 -3.46
N SER A 128 20.03 10.96 -2.20
CA SER A 128 21.42 10.77 -1.72
C SER A 128 21.69 9.34 -1.21
N ASP A 129 20.93 8.34 -1.67
CA ASP A 129 21.09 6.95 -1.25
C ASP A 129 22.20 6.23 -2.03
N PRO A 130 22.87 5.19 -1.45
CA PRO A 130 23.85 4.36 -2.14
C PRO A 130 23.27 3.70 -3.39
N TRP A 131 23.96 3.86 -4.53
CA TRP A 131 23.46 3.49 -5.85
C TRP A 131 23.16 1.98 -6.00
N LEU A 132 24.13 1.11 -5.64
CA LEU A 132 24.01 -0.33 -5.84
C LEU A 132 23.01 -1.02 -4.89
N THR A 133 22.95 -0.60 -3.64
CA THR A 133 22.19 -1.32 -2.60
C THR A 133 20.78 -0.78 -2.42
N ARG A 134 20.49 0.46 -2.85
CA ARG A 134 19.20 1.11 -2.65
C ARG A 134 18.58 1.69 -3.91
N LEU A 135 19.35 2.45 -4.73
CA LEU A 135 18.77 3.10 -5.90
C LEU A 135 18.42 2.09 -7.00
N LEU A 136 19.32 1.18 -7.36
CA LEU A 136 19.07 0.21 -8.43
C LEU A 136 17.88 -0.72 -8.12
N PRO A 137 17.79 -1.38 -6.94
CA PRO A 137 16.60 -2.17 -6.59
C PRO A 137 15.31 -1.34 -6.57
N SER A 138 15.38 -0.08 -6.12
CA SER A 138 14.23 0.83 -6.11
C SER A 138 13.76 1.18 -7.53
N HIS A 139 14.69 1.46 -8.46
CA HIS A 139 14.34 1.75 -9.85
C HIS A 139 13.69 0.54 -10.55
N VAL A 140 14.25 -0.66 -10.34
CA VAL A 140 13.66 -1.90 -10.88
C VAL A 140 12.25 -2.12 -10.31
N ALA A 141 12.08 -1.98 -9.00
CA ALA A 141 10.78 -2.12 -8.36
C ALA A 141 9.77 -1.09 -8.89
N ASN A 142 10.13 0.19 -8.95
CA ASN A 142 9.25 1.25 -9.48
C ASN A 142 8.89 1.02 -10.96
N TYR A 143 9.85 0.57 -11.78
CA TYR A 143 9.58 0.21 -13.17
C TYR A 143 8.56 -0.93 -13.28
N LEU A 144 8.73 -1.99 -12.49
CA LEU A 144 7.80 -3.13 -12.48
C LEU A 144 6.42 -2.71 -11.98
N ILE A 145 6.34 -1.92 -10.90
CA ILE A 145 5.07 -1.39 -10.38
C ILE A 145 4.36 -0.59 -11.47
N ARG A 146 5.04 0.36 -12.10
CA ARG A 146 4.49 1.19 -13.18
C ARG A 146 3.97 0.35 -14.34
N LYS A 147 4.76 -0.63 -14.82
CA LYS A 147 4.37 -1.51 -15.93
C LYS A 147 3.18 -2.39 -15.60
N LEU A 148 3.09 -2.89 -14.37
CA LEU A 148 2.03 -3.80 -13.94
C LEU A 148 0.74 -3.07 -13.52
N SER A 149 0.86 -1.89 -12.90
CA SER A 149 -0.28 -1.11 -12.42
C SER A 149 -0.91 -0.21 -13.49
N GLY A 150 -0.14 0.18 -14.52
CA GLY A 150 -0.54 1.17 -15.52
C GLY A 150 -0.50 2.62 -15.01
N VAL A 151 -0.06 2.87 -13.77
CA VAL A 151 0.01 4.21 -13.18
C VAL A 151 1.39 4.83 -13.46
N PRO A 152 1.48 6.01 -14.13
CA PRO A 152 2.74 6.57 -14.63
C PRO A 152 3.53 7.34 -13.56
N LEU A 153 3.84 6.71 -12.41
CA LEU A 153 4.66 7.30 -11.36
C LEU A 153 6.10 6.79 -11.43
N HIS A 154 7.07 7.65 -11.05
CA HIS A 154 8.49 7.30 -10.97
C HIS A 154 8.91 6.84 -9.56
N ASP A 155 8.23 7.30 -8.51
CA ASP A 155 8.56 6.96 -7.12
C ASP A 155 7.33 6.55 -6.30
N PHE A 156 7.07 5.26 -6.22
CA PHE A 156 6.00 4.71 -5.37
C PHE A 156 6.38 4.69 -3.88
N GLY A 157 7.67 4.74 -3.58
CA GLY A 157 8.19 4.64 -2.21
C GLY A 157 8.27 5.95 -1.45
N CYS A 158 7.93 7.09 -2.04
CA CYS A 158 7.85 8.36 -1.33
C CYS A 158 6.62 8.33 -0.41
N THR A 159 6.79 8.75 0.85
CA THR A 159 5.70 8.79 1.83
C THR A 159 4.99 10.13 1.87
N LEU A 160 5.65 11.20 1.38
CA LEU A 160 5.02 12.50 1.23
C LEU A 160 4.05 12.48 0.04
N LYS A 161 2.76 12.38 0.33
CA LYS A 161 1.67 12.34 -0.65
C LYS A 161 0.46 13.11 -0.14
N ALA A 162 -0.29 13.71 -1.05
CA ALA A 162 -1.55 14.38 -0.75
C ALA A 162 -2.70 13.63 -1.44
N TYR A 163 -3.84 13.53 -0.75
CA TYR A 163 -5.01 12.79 -1.19
C TYR A 163 -6.29 13.56 -0.92
N ARG A 164 -7.30 13.37 -1.76
CA ARG A 164 -8.67 13.63 -1.37
C ARG A 164 -9.16 12.53 -0.44
N ARG A 165 -9.74 12.90 0.69
CA ARG A 165 -10.18 11.95 1.72
C ARG A 165 -11.17 10.93 1.18
N GLU A 166 -12.10 11.34 0.33
CA GLU A 166 -13.09 10.47 -0.30
C GLU A 166 -12.45 9.29 -1.04
N VAL A 167 -11.34 9.52 -1.76
CA VAL A 167 -10.66 8.47 -2.54
C VAL A 167 -9.95 7.45 -1.64
N ILE A 168 -9.35 7.90 -0.52
CA ILE A 168 -8.64 6.97 0.38
C ILE A 168 -9.55 6.22 1.34
N GLN A 169 -10.78 6.73 1.60
CA GLN A 169 -11.77 6.02 2.40
C GLN A 169 -12.30 4.76 1.71
N ASP A 170 -12.32 4.74 0.38
CA ASP A 170 -12.75 3.59 -0.42
C ASP A 170 -11.65 2.54 -0.61
N VAL A 171 -10.43 2.84 -0.14
CA VAL A 171 -9.27 1.95 -0.31
C VAL A 171 -9.04 1.12 0.95
N SER A 172 -9.19 -0.18 0.81
CA SER A 172 -8.82 -1.15 1.86
C SER A 172 -7.33 -1.47 1.82
N LEU A 173 -6.63 -1.23 2.93
CA LEU A 173 -5.19 -1.43 3.05
C LEU A 173 -4.85 -2.66 3.89
N TYR A 174 -4.00 -3.54 3.34
CA TYR A 174 -3.49 -4.74 4.00
C TYR A 174 -1.96 -4.86 3.82
N GLY A 175 -1.28 -5.59 4.70
CA GLY A 175 0.15 -5.85 4.59
C GLY A 175 0.99 -4.58 4.42
N GLU A 176 1.84 -4.52 3.43
CA GLU A 176 2.70 -3.36 3.11
C GLU A 176 2.11 -2.45 2.00
N MET A 177 0.77 -2.45 1.82
CA MET A 177 0.10 -1.77 0.69
C MET A 177 0.14 -0.25 0.73
N HIS A 178 0.62 0.38 1.82
CA HIS A 178 0.77 1.84 1.91
C HIS A 178 1.57 2.46 0.75
N ARG A 179 2.49 1.70 0.13
CA ARG A 179 3.28 2.15 -1.04
C ARG A 179 2.46 2.22 -2.31
N PHE A 180 1.47 1.35 -2.40
CA PHE A 180 0.60 1.21 -3.57
C PHE A 180 -0.67 2.06 -3.45
N LEU A 181 -0.80 2.89 -2.40
CA LEU A 181 -1.94 3.79 -2.23
C LEU A 181 -2.30 4.56 -3.51
N PRO A 182 -1.34 5.17 -4.26
CA PRO A 182 -1.68 5.85 -5.51
C PRO A 182 -2.22 4.89 -6.58
N VAL A 183 -1.76 3.63 -6.60
CA VAL A 183 -2.25 2.62 -7.54
C VAL A 183 -3.67 2.21 -7.17
N LEU A 184 -3.91 1.93 -5.89
CA LEU A 184 -5.22 1.55 -5.38
C LEU A 184 -6.24 2.68 -5.61
N ALA A 185 -5.83 3.94 -5.36
CA ALA A 185 -6.64 5.12 -5.66
C ALA A 185 -6.98 5.24 -7.16
N ALA A 186 -6.01 5.01 -8.04
CA ALA A 186 -6.25 4.99 -9.49
C ALA A 186 -7.24 3.90 -9.92
N TRP A 187 -7.22 2.74 -9.28
CA TRP A 187 -8.14 1.64 -9.61
C TRP A 187 -9.59 1.88 -9.17
N VAL A 188 -9.80 2.68 -8.14
CA VAL A 188 -11.16 3.14 -7.77
C VAL A 188 -11.60 4.39 -8.55
N GLY A 189 -10.82 4.80 -9.56
CA GLY A 189 -11.16 5.91 -10.46
C GLY A 189 -10.50 7.24 -10.12
N GLY A 190 -9.64 7.30 -9.10
CA GLY A 190 -8.91 8.51 -8.71
C GLY A 190 -7.84 8.90 -9.75
N ARG A 191 -7.74 10.20 -10.03
CA ARG A 191 -6.74 10.79 -10.94
C ARG A 191 -5.45 11.05 -10.18
N VAL A 192 -4.35 10.45 -10.63
CA VAL A 192 -3.06 10.46 -9.94
C VAL A 192 -2.03 11.24 -10.73
N CYS A 193 -1.26 12.12 -10.07
CA CYS A 193 -0.06 12.72 -10.63
C CYS A 193 1.11 12.65 -9.64
N GLU A 194 2.29 13.06 -10.08
CA GLU A 194 3.45 13.19 -9.19
C GLU A 194 4.08 14.59 -9.29
N LEU A 195 4.71 15.00 -8.20
CA LEU A 195 5.40 16.26 -8.06
C LEU A 195 6.78 16.04 -7.44
N GLU A 196 7.81 16.66 -8.03
CA GLU A 196 9.15 16.61 -7.48
C GLU A 196 9.21 17.28 -6.10
N VAL A 197 9.75 16.53 -5.10
CA VAL A 197 9.86 16.97 -3.72
C VAL A 197 11.29 16.88 -3.22
N ARG A 198 11.62 17.74 -2.25
CA ARG A 198 12.91 17.74 -1.58
C ARG A 198 13.07 16.51 -0.69
N HIS A 199 14.26 15.94 -0.71
CA HIS A 199 14.60 14.79 0.11
C HIS A 199 15.93 15.02 0.83
N HIS A 200 15.90 14.90 2.14
CA HIS A 200 17.08 15.11 3.00
C HIS A 200 17.66 13.76 3.45
N PRO A 201 18.99 13.68 3.62
CA PRO A 201 19.57 12.51 4.25
C PRO A 201 19.07 12.37 5.68
N ARG A 202 18.90 11.12 6.14
CA ARG A 202 18.50 10.84 7.53
C ARG A 202 19.58 11.39 8.47
N THR A 203 19.18 12.26 9.39
CA THR A 203 20.08 12.90 10.35
C THR A 203 20.18 12.12 11.65
N ARG A 204 19.16 11.33 12.03
CA ARG A 204 19.06 10.58 13.29
C ARG A 204 18.40 9.23 13.08
N GLY A 205 18.72 8.24 13.93
CA GLY A 205 18.16 6.90 13.89
C GLY A 205 18.84 5.95 12.90
N THR A 206 18.56 4.65 13.04
CA THR A 206 19.08 3.59 12.17
C THR A 206 18.06 3.17 11.13
N SER A 207 18.51 2.81 9.92
CA SER A 207 17.62 2.27 8.89
C SER A 207 17.06 0.92 9.33
N LYS A 208 15.75 0.82 9.50
CA LYS A 208 15.05 -0.41 9.93
C LYS A 208 14.86 -1.42 8.77
N TYR A 209 15.42 -1.14 7.57
CA TYR A 209 15.15 -1.92 6.36
C TYR A 209 16.42 -2.54 5.77
N GLY A 210 16.40 -3.89 5.57
CA GLY A 210 17.44 -4.69 4.92
C GLY A 210 17.06 -5.18 3.51
N LEU A 211 17.91 -6.04 2.89
CA LEU A 211 17.71 -6.66 1.56
C LEU A 211 16.41 -7.49 1.46
N THR A 212 15.89 -8.00 2.57
CA THR A 212 14.60 -8.72 2.66
C THR A 212 13.42 -7.88 2.17
N ARG A 213 13.56 -6.54 2.11
CA ARG A 213 12.55 -5.62 1.59
C ARG A 213 12.27 -5.85 0.10
N THR A 214 13.30 -6.09 -0.72
CA THR A 214 13.14 -6.28 -2.17
C THR A 214 12.28 -7.52 -2.46
N TYR A 215 12.51 -8.61 -1.72
CA TYR A 215 11.69 -9.81 -1.82
C TYR A 215 10.23 -9.55 -1.40
N LYS A 216 10.02 -8.85 -0.26
CA LYS A 216 8.66 -8.48 0.19
C LYS A 216 7.93 -7.63 -0.85
N VAL A 217 8.59 -6.60 -1.40
CA VAL A 217 8.01 -5.75 -2.45
C VAL A 217 7.64 -6.57 -3.69
N LEU A 218 8.47 -7.55 -4.08
CA LEU A 218 8.15 -8.43 -5.22
C LEU A 218 6.92 -9.30 -4.94
N VAL A 219 6.83 -9.89 -3.75
CA VAL A 219 5.66 -10.69 -3.33
C VAL A 219 4.41 -9.81 -3.26
N ASP A 220 4.51 -8.62 -2.66
CA ASP A 220 3.40 -7.66 -2.58
C ASP A 220 2.93 -7.24 -3.98
N LEU A 221 3.86 -7.10 -4.93
CA LEU A 221 3.57 -6.72 -6.31
C LEU A 221 2.84 -7.84 -7.08
N ILE A 222 3.24 -9.09 -6.86
CA ILE A 222 2.53 -10.27 -7.37
C ILE A 222 1.13 -10.32 -6.77
N THR A 223 1.02 -10.16 -5.44
CA THR A 223 -0.25 -10.13 -4.72
C THR A 223 -1.14 -8.99 -5.23
N LEU A 224 -0.58 -7.79 -5.39
CA LEU A 224 -1.28 -6.64 -5.94
C LEU A 224 -1.82 -6.92 -7.35
N LYS A 225 -0.98 -7.49 -8.23
CA LYS A 225 -1.39 -7.87 -9.59
C LYS A 225 -2.46 -8.95 -9.58
N PHE A 226 -2.35 -9.91 -8.67
CA PHE A 226 -3.35 -10.94 -8.47
C PHE A 226 -4.69 -10.34 -8.01
N ILE A 227 -4.67 -9.47 -7.00
CA ILE A 227 -5.86 -8.79 -6.50
C ILE A 227 -6.46 -7.90 -7.60
N SER A 228 -5.67 -7.11 -8.32
CA SER A 228 -6.18 -6.18 -9.35
C SER A 228 -6.78 -6.86 -10.58
N GLY A 229 -6.15 -7.96 -11.01
CA GLY A 229 -6.55 -8.65 -12.23
C GLY A 229 -7.58 -9.77 -12.01
N PHE A 230 -7.62 -10.33 -10.80
CA PHE A 230 -8.32 -11.58 -10.53
C PHE A 230 -9.29 -11.52 -9.34
N SER A 231 -9.32 -10.41 -8.57
CA SER A 231 -10.17 -10.32 -7.37
C SER A 231 -11.67 -10.39 -7.68
N THR A 232 -12.08 -9.97 -8.88
CA THR A 232 -13.48 -10.02 -9.30
C THR A 232 -13.87 -11.32 -9.99
N ARG A 233 -12.89 -12.05 -10.57
CA ARG A 233 -13.19 -13.24 -11.39
C ARG A 233 -12.02 -14.24 -11.42
N PRO A 234 -11.58 -14.81 -10.29
CA PRO A 234 -10.44 -15.75 -10.24
C PRO A 234 -10.69 -17.00 -11.08
N ASN A 235 -11.96 -17.37 -11.24
CA ASN A 235 -12.36 -18.54 -12.01
C ASN A 235 -12.04 -18.44 -13.52
N TYR A 236 -11.92 -17.21 -14.09
CA TYR A 236 -11.53 -17.08 -15.50
C TYR A 236 -10.07 -17.50 -15.75
N VAL A 237 -9.19 -17.33 -14.81
CA VAL A 237 -7.77 -17.66 -14.94
C VAL A 237 -7.52 -19.12 -14.62
N PHE A 238 -7.89 -19.54 -13.41
CA PHE A 238 -7.71 -20.93 -13.00
C PHE A 238 -8.61 -21.87 -13.79
N GLY A 239 -9.84 -21.44 -14.10
CA GLY A 239 -10.78 -22.19 -14.94
C GLY A 239 -10.29 -22.28 -16.38
N GLY A 240 -9.82 -21.19 -16.99
CA GLY A 240 -9.28 -21.20 -18.36
C GLY A 240 -8.05 -22.09 -18.48
N PHE A 241 -7.10 -21.98 -17.54
CA PHE A 241 -5.93 -22.87 -17.48
C PHE A 241 -6.32 -24.32 -17.22
N GLY A 242 -7.28 -24.56 -16.32
CA GLY A 242 -7.81 -25.88 -16.01
C GLY A 242 -8.45 -26.53 -17.21
N LEU A 243 -9.33 -25.81 -17.91
CA LEU A 243 -9.99 -26.32 -19.14
C LEU A 243 -8.99 -26.61 -20.26
N ALA A 244 -7.99 -25.75 -20.47
CA ALA A 244 -6.94 -25.98 -21.45
C ALA A 244 -6.14 -27.27 -21.16
N ASN A 245 -5.73 -27.47 -19.90
CA ASN A 245 -5.03 -28.70 -19.49
C ASN A 245 -5.94 -29.95 -19.66
N LEU A 246 -7.21 -29.87 -19.30
CA LEU A 246 -8.16 -30.96 -19.50
C LEU A 246 -8.33 -31.29 -20.97
N ALA A 247 -8.48 -30.29 -21.85
CA ALA A 247 -8.61 -30.50 -23.30
C ALA A 247 -7.36 -31.20 -23.87
N LEU A 248 -6.16 -30.74 -23.50
CA LEU A 248 -4.90 -31.38 -23.89
C LEU A 248 -4.76 -32.79 -23.30
N GLY A 249 -5.21 -33.00 -22.07
CA GLY A 249 -5.22 -34.29 -21.39
C GLY A 249 -6.13 -35.29 -22.06
N PHE A 250 -7.33 -34.86 -22.47
CA PHE A 250 -8.26 -35.71 -23.24
C PHE A 250 -7.74 -36.00 -24.64
N LEU A 251 -7.11 -35.04 -25.33
CA LEU A 251 -6.45 -35.29 -26.61
C LEU A 251 -5.34 -36.35 -26.47
N ALA A 252 -4.53 -36.24 -25.44
CA ALA A 252 -3.50 -37.25 -25.15
C ALA A 252 -4.13 -38.61 -24.81
N PHE A 253 -5.26 -38.62 -24.09
CA PHE A 253 -6.03 -39.83 -23.80
C PHE A 253 -6.50 -40.52 -25.09
N ASP A 254 -7.07 -39.78 -26.06
CA ASP A 254 -7.53 -40.33 -27.35
C ASP A 254 -6.37 -40.96 -28.11
N VAL A 255 -5.18 -40.33 -28.12
CA VAL A 255 -3.98 -40.91 -28.75
C VAL A 255 -3.54 -42.21 -28.07
N VAL A 256 -3.55 -42.22 -26.73
CA VAL A 256 -3.20 -43.41 -25.96
C VAL A 256 -4.22 -44.53 -26.20
N ALA A 257 -5.51 -44.20 -26.15
CA ALA A 257 -6.60 -45.14 -26.42
C ALA A 257 -6.51 -45.74 -27.84
N TYR A 258 -6.25 -44.91 -28.84
CA TYR A 258 -6.02 -45.38 -30.23
C TYR A 258 -4.83 -46.36 -30.31
N ARG A 259 -3.70 -46.05 -29.68
CA ARG A 259 -2.51 -46.93 -29.62
C ARG A 259 -2.84 -48.29 -28.98
N VAL A 260 -3.56 -48.27 -27.86
CA VAL A 260 -3.91 -49.50 -27.12
C VAL A 260 -4.96 -50.32 -27.87
N LEU A 261 -6.06 -49.71 -28.34
CA LEU A 261 -7.22 -50.43 -28.89
C LEU A 261 -7.02 -50.84 -30.33
N VAL A 262 -6.40 -49.96 -31.15
CA VAL A 262 -6.27 -50.19 -32.58
C VAL A 262 -4.91 -50.80 -32.92
N LEU A 263 -3.82 -50.20 -32.40
CA LEU A 263 -2.47 -50.67 -32.73
C LEU A 263 -1.99 -51.80 -31.82
N ARG A 264 -2.76 -52.15 -30.78
CA ARG A 264 -2.42 -53.21 -29.79
C ARG A 264 -1.06 -53.05 -29.12
N HIS A 265 -0.59 -51.77 -29.04
CA HIS A 265 0.64 -51.40 -28.29
C HIS A 265 0.31 -51.11 -26.85
N TYR A 266 0.72 -51.99 -25.93
CA TYR A 266 0.43 -51.91 -24.47
C TYR A 266 1.60 -51.35 -23.66
N GLU A 267 2.62 -50.75 -24.29
CA GLU A 267 3.77 -50.20 -23.58
C GLU A 267 3.43 -48.88 -22.90
N ALA A 268 3.84 -48.72 -21.65
CA ALA A 268 3.74 -47.46 -20.91
C ALA A 268 4.68 -46.44 -21.56
N THR A 269 4.13 -45.54 -22.35
CA THR A 269 4.88 -44.46 -23.00
C THR A 269 4.92 -43.20 -22.09
N PRO A 270 5.92 -42.30 -22.21
CA PRO A 270 5.93 -41.01 -21.52
C PRO A 270 4.63 -40.22 -21.72
N LEU A 271 3.90 -40.42 -22.83
CA LEU A 271 2.63 -39.77 -23.10
C LEU A 271 1.54 -40.10 -22.08
N VAL A 272 1.54 -41.32 -21.50
CA VAL A 272 0.60 -41.71 -20.45
C VAL A 272 0.82 -40.85 -19.17
N PHE A 273 2.06 -40.64 -18.83
CA PHE A 273 2.40 -39.78 -17.66
C PHE A 273 2.02 -38.30 -17.91
N VAL A 274 2.27 -37.79 -19.12
CA VAL A 274 1.88 -36.44 -19.54
C VAL A 274 0.35 -36.30 -19.50
N MET A 275 -0.38 -37.25 -20.03
CA MET A 275 -1.85 -37.33 -20.00
C MET A 275 -2.37 -37.23 -18.53
N MET A 276 -1.85 -38.11 -17.66
CA MET A 276 -2.24 -38.11 -16.23
C MET A 276 -1.93 -36.77 -15.57
N LEU A 277 -0.74 -36.20 -15.80
CA LEU A 277 -0.34 -34.91 -15.27
C LEU A 277 -1.29 -33.79 -15.72
N LEU A 278 -1.62 -33.74 -16.99
CA LEU A 278 -2.54 -32.74 -17.58
C LEU A 278 -3.96 -32.86 -16.99
N LEU A 279 -4.50 -34.06 -16.84
CA LEU A 279 -5.82 -34.28 -16.27
C LEU A 279 -5.85 -33.92 -14.77
N ILE A 280 -4.84 -34.29 -14.00
CA ILE A 280 -4.75 -33.96 -12.59
C ILE A 280 -4.59 -32.45 -12.40
N THR A 281 -3.64 -31.81 -13.09
CA THR A 281 -3.39 -30.37 -12.95
C THR A 281 -4.57 -29.55 -13.45
N GLY A 282 -5.24 -30.00 -14.52
CA GLY A 282 -6.46 -29.36 -15.01
C GLY A 282 -7.60 -29.39 -14.01
N THR A 283 -7.86 -30.56 -13.42
CA THR A 283 -8.89 -30.73 -12.38
C THR A 283 -8.58 -29.92 -11.13
N LEU A 284 -7.34 -29.99 -10.61
CA LEU A 284 -6.90 -29.22 -9.46
C LEU A 284 -7.04 -27.72 -9.70
N SER A 285 -6.68 -27.23 -10.90
CA SER A 285 -6.81 -25.82 -11.23
C SER A 285 -8.26 -25.34 -11.22
N LEU A 286 -9.20 -26.13 -11.71
CA LEU A 286 -10.65 -25.83 -11.62
C LEU A 286 -11.09 -25.72 -10.15
N PHE A 287 -10.73 -26.67 -9.31
CA PHE A 287 -11.08 -26.63 -7.87
C PHE A 287 -10.47 -25.43 -7.17
N ILE A 288 -9.21 -25.07 -7.46
CA ILE A 288 -8.56 -23.87 -6.92
C ILE A 288 -9.32 -22.62 -7.37
N GLY A 289 -9.78 -22.54 -8.62
CA GLY A 289 -10.58 -21.44 -9.13
C GLY A 289 -11.90 -21.27 -8.37
N PHE A 290 -12.64 -22.35 -8.16
CA PHE A 290 -13.87 -22.33 -7.36
C PHE A 290 -13.63 -21.95 -5.90
N LEU A 291 -12.59 -22.53 -5.27
CA LEU A 291 -12.24 -22.21 -3.89
C LEU A 291 -11.85 -20.74 -3.74
N ALA A 292 -11.05 -20.22 -4.65
CA ALA A 292 -10.65 -18.81 -4.65
C ALA A 292 -11.88 -17.89 -4.77
N GLU A 293 -12.85 -18.23 -5.61
CA GLU A 293 -14.09 -17.44 -5.75
C GLU A 293 -14.94 -17.47 -4.49
N ILE A 294 -15.08 -18.62 -3.84
CA ILE A 294 -15.82 -18.75 -2.58
C ILE A 294 -15.14 -17.95 -1.47
N VAL A 295 -13.81 -18.05 -1.36
CA VAL A 295 -13.02 -17.30 -0.37
C VAL A 295 -13.14 -15.79 -0.59
N ILE A 296 -13.05 -15.34 -1.83
CA ILE A 296 -13.17 -13.91 -2.16
C ILE A 296 -14.57 -13.39 -1.83
N ARG A 297 -15.62 -14.10 -2.23
CA ARG A 297 -17.01 -13.73 -1.90
C ARG A 297 -17.23 -13.69 -0.38
N GLY A 298 -16.82 -14.74 0.34
CA GLY A 298 -16.90 -14.77 1.80
C GLY A 298 -16.06 -13.69 2.49
N PHE A 299 -14.92 -13.31 1.91
CA PHE A 299 -14.08 -12.23 2.41
C PHE A 299 -14.78 -10.87 2.32
N TYR A 300 -15.41 -10.55 1.19
CA TYR A 300 -16.16 -9.29 1.02
C TYR A 300 -17.39 -9.22 1.95
N ASP A 301 -18.05 -10.35 2.21
CA ASP A 301 -19.26 -10.39 3.06
C ASP A 301 -18.95 -10.33 4.58
N THR A 302 -17.77 -10.78 5.02
CA THR A 302 -17.52 -11.03 6.46
C THR A 302 -16.52 -10.08 7.14
N GLN A 303 -15.71 -9.30 6.40
CA GLN A 303 -14.63 -8.54 7.02
C GLN A 303 -15.00 -7.09 7.38
N ARG A 304 -15.45 -6.92 8.63
CA ARG A 304 -15.34 -5.65 9.39
C ARG A 304 -14.25 -5.72 10.48
N LYS A 305 -13.25 -6.62 10.38
CA LYS A 305 -12.19 -6.69 11.39
C LYS A 305 -11.18 -5.58 11.18
N PRO A 306 -10.96 -4.70 12.18
CA PRO A 306 -9.95 -3.65 12.08
C PRO A 306 -8.54 -4.26 12.00
N THR A 307 -7.69 -3.69 11.16
CA THR A 307 -6.28 -4.09 11.01
C THR A 307 -5.39 -3.62 12.16
N TYR A 308 -5.94 -2.82 13.08
CA TYR A 308 -5.26 -2.27 14.24
C TYR A 308 -6.23 -2.12 15.44
N TYR A 309 -5.68 -1.94 16.62
CA TYR A 309 -6.45 -1.63 17.82
C TYR A 309 -5.88 -0.37 18.49
N VAL A 310 -6.73 0.63 18.68
CA VAL A 310 -6.38 1.86 19.38
C VAL A 310 -6.31 1.55 20.88
N ARG A 311 -5.29 2.07 21.57
CA ARG A 311 -5.12 2.03 23.01
C ARG A 311 -5.72 3.26 23.65
N GLU A 312 -5.37 4.43 23.12
CA GLU A 312 -5.80 5.74 23.62
C GLU A 312 -5.70 6.78 22.51
N THR A 313 -6.53 7.80 22.59
CA THR A 313 -6.50 8.99 21.75
C THR A 313 -6.33 10.21 22.66
N ALA A 314 -5.74 11.29 22.14
CA ALA A 314 -5.64 12.56 22.84
C ALA A 314 -5.65 13.71 21.82
N GLY A 315 -6.35 14.78 22.15
CA GLY A 315 -6.47 15.98 21.33
C GLY A 315 -7.45 16.98 21.90
N PRO A 316 -7.56 18.16 21.31
CA PRO A 316 -8.31 19.27 21.88
C PRO A 316 -9.82 19.03 22.06
N ASP A 317 -10.39 18.03 21.40
CA ASP A 317 -11.84 17.73 21.41
C ASP A 317 -12.17 16.38 22.08
N GLU A 318 -11.23 15.72 22.69
CA GLU A 318 -11.46 14.45 23.38
C GLU A 318 -11.52 14.74 24.89
N GLU A 319 -12.69 14.62 25.48
CA GLU A 319 -12.83 14.59 26.93
C GLU A 319 -12.06 13.38 27.50
N PRO A 320 -11.38 13.54 28.64
CA PRO A 320 -10.54 12.52 29.26
C PRO A 320 -11.28 11.25 29.67
#